data_a724435b81a1346676cc3b7e38ef3f9f
#
_entry.id   a724435b81a1346676cc3b7e38ef3f9f
#
_cell.length_a   1.000
_cell.length_b   1.000
_cell.length_c   1.000
_cell.angle_alpha   90.00
_cell.angle_beta   90.00
_cell.angle_gamma   90.00
#
_symmetry.space_group_name_H-M   'P 1'
#
loop_
_entity.id
_entity.type
_entity.pdbx_description
1 polymer ?
#
loop_
_entity_poly.entity_id
_entity_poly.type
_entity_poly.pdbx_seq_one_letter_code
_entity_poly.pdbx_strand_id
1 'polypeptide(L)'
;SDVYKRQVNVKDYRIEALREKVGIVLQKAQLFKGTIRDNIRWGKKDATDTEIMEALDIAQAREFVEKKDGKLDSFVDQGGKNLSGGQRQRLTIARAVVRKPDILILDDSASALDYATDAALRKSIREMKDAPTLFIVSQRAASLMHADRIIVLDDGNVAGIGTHEELLENCEVYQEIYYSQFRKEKEA
;
A
#
# COMPACT_ATOMS: atom_id res chain seq x y z
N SER A 1 0.27 9.96 29.48
CA SER A 1 0.84 8.76 30.15
C SER A 1 0.00 7.49 29.97
N ASP A 2 -1.26 7.59 29.54
CA ASP A 2 -2.16 6.42 29.40
C ASP A 2 -1.98 5.64 28.09
N VAL A 3 -1.32 6.20 27.11
CA VAL A 3 -1.03 5.53 25.83
C VAL A 3 -0.15 4.29 26.02
N TYR A 4 0.72 4.28 27.00
CA TYR A 4 1.64 3.18 27.28
C TYR A 4 1.07 2.07 28.18
N LYS A 5 -0.03 2.29 28.87
CA LYS A 5 -0.58 1.30 29.82
C LYS A 5 -1.27 0.08 29.18
N ARG A 6 -1.58 0.14 27.87
CA ARG A 6 -2.25 -0.94 27.14
C ARG A 6 -1.37 -1.57 26.04
N GLN A 7 -0.11 -1.20 25.97
CA GLN A 7 0.80 -1.75 24.96
C GLN A 7 1.39 -3.07 25.45
N VAL A 8 1.32 -4.07 24.60
CA VAL A 8 1.98 -5.35 24.76
C VAL A 8 3.25 -5.33 23.94
N ASN A 9 4.37 -5.78 24.51
CA ASN A 9 5.61 -5.87 23.75
C ASN A 9 5.42 -6.82 22.56
N VAL A 10 5.91 -6.45 21.39
CA VAL A 10 5.81 -7.26 20.17
C VAL A 10 6.32 -8.70 20.37
N LYS A 11 7.32 -8.88 21.24
CA LYS A 11 7.90 -10.19 21.57
C LYS A 11 6.93 -11.09 22.36
N ASP A 12 5.93 -10.52 23.01
CA ASP A 12 4.95 -11.25 23.81
C ASP A 12 3.70 -11.66 22.99
N TYR A 13 3.62 -11.19 21.74
CA TYR A 13 2.59 -11.65 20.82
C TYR A 13 2.91 -13.04 20.27
N ARG A 14 1.85 -13.87 20.13
CA ARG A 14 1.95 -15.04 19.26
C ARG A 14 2.14 -14.55 17.82
N ILE A 15 3.04 -15.18 17.09
CA ILE A 15 3.42 -14.72 15.73
C ILE A 15 2.22 -14.69 14.77
N GLU A 16 1.27 -15.60 14.93
CA GLU A 16 0.04 -15.65 14.13
C GLU A 16 -0.82 -14.40 14.37
N ALA A 17 -1.04 -14.06 15.66
CA ALA A 17 -1.82 -12.87 16.04
C ALA A 17 -1.15 -11.57 15.57
N LEU A 18 0.18 -11.51 15.60
CA LEU A 18 0.92 -10.36 15.07
C LEU A 18 0.75 -10.26 13.55
N ARG A 19 0.87 -11.37 12.84
CA ARG A 19 0.70 -11.42 11.38
C ARG A 19 -0.71 -11.05 10.93
N GLU A 20 -1.73 -11.29 11.76
CA GLU A 20 -3.10 -10.86 11.48
C GLU A 20 -3.23 -9.34 11.50
N LYS A 21 -2.44 -8.65 12.34
CA LYS A 21 -2.48 -7.20 12.49
C LYS A 21 -1.70 -6.44 11.40
N VAL A 22 -0.81 -7.10 10.69
CA VAL A 22 0.08 -6.47 9.70
C VAL A 22 -0.29 -6.93 8.29
N GLY A 23 -0.67 -5.99 7.44
CA GLY A 23 -0.81 -6.18 5.99
C GLY A 23 0.47 -5.71 5.29
N ILE A 24 0.99 -6.52 4.37
CA ILE A 24 2.18 -6.15 3.59
C ILE A 24 1.86 -6.30 2.11
N VAL A 25 2.18 -5.27 1.33
CA VAL A 25 2.14 -5.27 -0.12
C VAL A 25 3.55 -5.09 -0.63
N LEU A 26 4.08 -6.12 -1.26
CA LEU A 26 5.45 -6.11 -1.77
C LEU A 26 5.54 -5.35 -3.10
N GLN A 27 6.72 -4.84 -3.43
CA GLN A 27 7.06 -4.19 -4.68
C GLN A 27 6.63 -5.04 -5.89
N LYS A 28 6.95 -6.32 -5.87
CA LYS A 28 6.58 -7.25 -6.93
C LYS A 28 5.26 -7.93 -6.64
N ALA A 29 4.20 -7.48 -7.32
CA ALA A 29 2.87 -8.06 -7.21
C ALA A 29 2.84 -9.54 -7.60
N GLN A 30 2.43 -10.40 -6.67
CA GLN A 30 2.30 -11.84 -6.90
C GLN A 30 0.86 -12.28 -6.75
N LEU A 31 0.30 -12.86 -7.81
CA LEU A 31 -1.02 -13.46 -7.81
C LEU A 31 -0.91 -14.96 -8.08
N PHE A 32 -1.84 -15.70 -7.53
CA PHE A 32 -1.92 -17.15 -7.69
C PHE A 32 -2.92 -17.50 -8.79
N LYS A 33 -2.67 -18.63 -9.45
CA LYS A 33 -3.63 -19.22 -10.39
C LYS A 33 -4.95 -19.51 -9.67
N GLY A 34 -6.07 -19.05 -10.21
CA GLY A 34 -7.40 -19.18 -9.61
C GLY A 34 -8.28 -18.00 -10.00
N THR A 35 -9.33 -17.73 -9.25
CA THR A 35 -10.20 -16.58 -9.48
C THR A 35 -9.67 -15.32 -8.79
N ILE A 36 -10.23 -14.14 -9.14
CA ILE A 36 -9.98 -12.89 -8.39
C ILE A 36 -10.43 -13.09 -6.94
N ARG A 37 -11.61 -13.69 -6.72
CA ARG A 37 -12.15 -14.05 -5.40
C ARG A 37 -11.14 -14.85 -4.58
N ASP A 38 -10.62 -15.93 -5.14
CA ASP A 38 -9.63 -16.77 -4.46
C ASP A 38 -8.39 -15.98 -4.08
N ASN A 39 -7.92 -15.13 -5.00
CA ASN A 39 -6.76 -14.28 -4.75
C ASN A 39 -6.97 -13.29 -3.59
N ILE A 40 -8.15 -12.68 -3.45
CA ILE A 40 -8.44 -11.79 -2.32
C ILE A 40 -8.60 -12.60 -1.02
N ARG A 41 -9.23 -13.78 -1.08
CA ARG A 41 -9.40 -14.67 0.09
C ARG A 41 -8.10 -15.22 0.68
N TRP A 42 -6.98 -15.12 -0.02
CA TRP A 42 -5.67 -15.35 0.60
C TRP A 42 -5.36 -14.35 1.72
N GLY A 43 -5.94 -13.17 1.70
CA GLY A 43 -5.86 -12.20 2.80
C GLY A 43 -6.77 -12.55 3.98
N LYS A 44 -8.01 -12.99 3.67
CA LYS A 44 -9.02 -13.41 4.66
C LYS A 44 -9.85 -14.54 4.06
N LYS A 45 -9.66 -15.77 4.55
CA LYS A 45 -10.20 -17.01 3.96
C LYS A 45 -11.73 -17.02 3.86
N ASP A 46 -12.39 -16.46 4.85
CA ASP A 46 -13.86 -16.40 4.99
C ASP A 46 -14.45 -15.05 4.54
N ALA A 47 -13.68 -14.24 3.79
CA ALA A 47 -14.16 -12.97 3.30
C ALA A 47 -15.45 -13.15 2.47
N THR A 48 -16.47 -12.39 2.85
CA THR A 48 -17.73 -12.31 2.09
C THR A 48 -17.52 -11.50 0.81
N ASP A 49 -18.43 -11.66 -0.15
CA ASP A 49 -18.38 -10.87 -1.39
C ASP A 49 -18.45 -9.35 -1.11
N THR A 50 -19.21 -8.95 -0.10
CA THR A 50 -19.28 -7.53 0.31
C THR A 50 -17.90 -7.04 0.79
N GLU A 51 -17.23 -7.78 1.66
CA GLU A 51 -15.89 -7.43 2.14
C GLU A 51 -14.85 -7.40 1.01
N ILE A 52 -14.96 -8.33 0.06
CA ILE A 52 -14.10 -8.36 -1.12
C ILE A 52 -14.34 -7.11 -1.98
N MET A 53 -15.61 -6.74 -2.22
CA MET A 53 -15.93 -5.55 -3.00
C MET A 53 -15.50 -4.26 -2.31
N GLU A 54 -15.65 -4.14 -0.98
CA GLU A 54 -15.10 -3.03 -0.19
C GLU A 54 -13.57 -2.94 -0.34
N ALA A 55 -12.87 -4.05 -0.24
CA ALA A 55 -11.42 -4.09 -0.42
C ALA A 55 -10.98 -3.70 -1.85
N LEU A 56 -11.76 -4.09 -2.87
CA LEU A 56 -11.54 -3.69 -4.24
C LEU A 56 -11.78 -2.20 -4.47
N ASP A 57 -12.79 -1.61 -3.81
CA ASP A 57 -13.04 -0.17 -3.82
C ASP A 57 -11.85 0.60 -3.24
N ILE A 58 -11.39 0.22 -2.05
CA ILE A 58 -10.23 0.82 -1.39
C ILE A 58 -8.99 0.72 -2.29
N ALA A 59 -8.76 -0.43 -2.90
CA ALA A 59 -7.62 -0.67 -3.79
C ALA A 59 -7.78 -0.08 -5.20
N GLN A 60 -8.83 0.69 -5.48
CA GLN A 60 -9.15 1.25 -6.80
C GLN A 60 -9.25 0.18 -7.89
N ALA A 61 -9.72 -1.02 -7.53
CA ALA A 61 -9.74 -2.19 -8.41
C ALA A 61 -11.14 -2.57 -8.90
N ARG A 62 -12.20 -2.08 -8.25
CA ARG A 62 -13.58 -2.48 -8.52
C ARG A 62 -13.98 -2.29 -9.98
N GLU A 63 -13.70 -1.13 -10.54
CA GLU A 63 -14.12 -0.79 -11.89
C GLU A 63 -13.61 -1.80 -12.95
N PHE A 64 -12.31 -2.16 -12.89
CA PHE A 64 -11.78 -3.11 -13.86
C PHE A 64 -12.23 -4.55 -13.60
N VAL A 65 -12.52 -4.91 -12.34
CA VAL A 65 -13.04 -6.24 -12.00
C VAL A 65 -14.48 -6.39 -12.50
N GLU A 66 -15.33 -5.39 -12.31
CA GLU A 66 -16.72 -5.40 -12.79
C GLU A 66 -16.85 -5.43 -14.32
N LYS A 67 -15.84 -4.90 -15.04
CA LYS A 67 -15.77 -4.96 -16.52
C LYS A 67 -15.34 -6.33 -17.06
N LYS A 68 -14.88 -7.25 -16.22
CA LYS A 68 -14.55 -8.61 -16.65
C LYS A 68 -15.80 -9.49 -16.69
N ASP A 69 -15.92 -10.36 -17.68
CA ASP A 69 -17.11 -11.22 -17.88
C ASP A 69 -17.46 -12.05 -16.65
N GLY A 70 -16.47 -12.60 -15.95
CA GLY A 70 -16.65 -13.36 -14.70
C GLY A 70 -16.61 -12.52 -13.44
N LYS A 71 -16.39 -11.19 -13.51
CA LYS A 71 -16.25 -10.32 -12.32
C LYS A 71 -15.30 -10.93 -11.28
N LEU A 72 -15.78 -11.20 -10.06
CA LEU A 72 -14.98 -11.84 -9.00
C LEU A 72 -14.51 -13.24 -9.37
N ASP A 73 -15.27 -13.96 -10.22
CA ASP A 73 -14.93 -15.32 -10.66
C ASP A 73 -14.08 -15.35 -11.92
N SER A 74 -13.67 -14.16 -12.43
CA SER A 74 -12.73 -14.07 -13.54
C SER A 74 -11.40 -14.74 -13.18
N PHE A 75 -10.89 -15.51 -14.15
CA PHE A 75 -9.68 -16.30 -13.95
C PHE A 75 -8.42 -15.44 -13.99
N VAL A 76 -7.50 -15.72 -13.09
CA VAL A 76 -6.17 -15.13 -12.96
C VAL A 76 -5.14 -16.21 -13.27
N ASP A 77 -4.29 -15.98 -14.25
CA ASP A 77 -3.19 -16.88 -14.58
C ASP A 77 -2.10 -16.84 -13.50
N GLN A 78 -1.24 -17.85 -13.49
CA GLN A 78 -0.09 -17.89 -12.60
C GLN A 78 0.76 -16.62 -12.71
N GLY A 79 0.93 -15.91 -11.58
CA GLY A 79 1.61 -14.62 -11.53
C GLY A 79 0.79 -13.45 -12.11
N GLY A 80 -0.48 -13.66 -12.46
CA GLY A 80 -1.36 -12.63 -13.02
C GLY A 80 -0.95 -12.20 -14.43
N LYS A 81 -0.41 -13.10 -15.27
CA LYS A 81 0.10 -12.78 -16.62
C LYS A 81 -0.96 -12.18 -17.54
N ASN A 82 -2.23 -12.50 -17.33
CA ASN A 82 -3.38 -11.97 -18.05
C ASN A 82 -3.91 -10.63 -17.52
N LEU A 83 -3.15 -9.98 -16.64
CA LEU A 83 -3.47 -8.67 -16.04
C LEU A 83 -2.34 -7.67 -16.31
N SER A 84 -2.66 -6.38 -16.41
CA SER A 84 -1.66 -5.32 -16.43
C SER A 84 -0.90 -5.22 -15.09
N GLY A 85 0.27 -4.56 -15.08
CA GLY A 85 1.05 -4.34 -13.84
C GLY A 85 0.22 -3.65 -12.76
N GLY A 86 -0.46 -2.57 -13.10
CA GLY A 86 -1.32 -1.83 -12.17
C GLY A 86 -2.53 -2.63 -11.70
N GLN A 87 -3.13 -3.48 -12.55
CA GLN A 87 -4.22 -4.37 -12.12
C GLN A 87 -3.73 -5.41 -11.13
N ARG A 88 -2.57 -6.04 -11.38
CA ARG A 88 -1.96 -6.98 -10.42
C ARG A 88 -1.70 -6.31 -9.08
N GLN A 89 -1.09 -5.13 -9.11
CA GLN A 89 -0.75 -4.39 -7.90
C GLN A 89 -2.00 -4.07 -7.08
N ARG A 90 -3.05 -3.54 -7.72
CA ARG A 90 -4.32 -3.23 -7.04
C ARG A 90 -4.98 -4.47 -6.42
N LEU A 91 -4.92 -5.63 -7.06
CA LEU A 91 -5.43 -6.87 -6.47
C LEU A 91 -4.59 -7.34 -5.26
N THR A 92 -3.25 -7.15 -5.28
CA THR A 92 -2.44 -7.46 -4.09
C THR A 92 -2.72 -6.50 -2.93
N ILE A 93 -3.01 -5.24 -3.23
CA ILE A 93 -3.45 -4.26 -2.22
C ILE A 93 -4.81 -4.67 -1.65
N ALA A 94 -5.80 -5.00 -2.49
CA ALA A 94 -7.11 -5.50 -2.05
C ALA A 94 -6.98 -6.72 -1.14
N ARG A 95 -6.08 -7.67 -1.47
CA ARG A 95 -5.75 -8.82 -0.62
C ARG A 95 -5.22 -8.41 0.76
N ALA A 96 -4.42 -7.36 0.84
CA ALA A 96 -3.87 -6.90 2.11
C ALA A 96 -4.91 -6.17 2.95
N VAL A 97 -5.78 -5.36 2.35
CA VAL A 97 -6.76 -4.53 3.08
C VAL A 97 -8.04 -5.28 3.47
N VAL A 98 -8.40 -6.40 2.78
CA VAL A 98 -9.61 -7.17 3.09
C VAL A 98 -9.66 -7.68 4.53
N ARG A 99 -8.50 -7.89 5.14
CA ARG A 99 -8.37 -8.32 6.54
C ARG A 99 -8.44 -7.18 7.56
N LYS A 100 -8.53 -5.93 7.10
CA LYS A 100 -8.58 -4.71 7.92
C LYS A 100 -7.40 -4.68 8.93
N PRO A 101 -6.15 -4.65 8.45
CA PRO A 101 -4.97 -4.71 9.32
C PRO A 101 -4.83 -3.45 10.16
N ASP A 102 -4.22 -3.54 11.35
CA ASP A 102 -3.87 -2.37 12.20
C ASP A 102 -2.68 -1.59 11.60
N ILE A 103 -1.80 -2.28 10.88
CA ILE A 103 -0.62 -1.73 10.21
C ILE A 103 -0.62 -2.20 8.76
N LEU A 104 -0.47 -1.27 7.82
CA LEU A 104 -0.33 -1.56 6.39
C LEU A 104 1.00 -1.04 5.87
N ILE A 105 1.79 -1.94 5.30
CA ILE A 105 3.08 -1.62 4.69
C ILE A 105 2.95 -1.73 3.17
N LEU A 106 3.23 -0.64 2.47
CA LEU A 106 3.26 -0.56 1.02
C LEU A 106 4.72 -0.40 0.57
N ASP A 107 5.34 -1.50 0.14
CA ASP A 107 6.75 -1.53 -0.27
C ASP A 107 6.83 -1.27 -1.78
N ASP A 108 7.18 -0.04 -2.16
CA ASP A 108 7.24 0.49 -3.54
C ASP A 108 6.07 0.07 -4.44
N SER A 109 4.93 -0.16 -3.80
CA SER A 109 3.73 -0.71 -4.44
C SER A 109 3.04 0.28 -5.37
N ALA A 110 3.37 1.56 -5.28
CA ALA A 110 2.84 2.62 -6.13
C ALA A 110 3.60 2.75 -7.47
N SER A 111 4.77 2.14 -7.63
CA SER A 111 5.59 2.25 -8.84
C SER A 111 4.89 1.78 -10.12
N ALA A 112 3.98 0.81 -10.00
CA ALA A 112 3.15 0.28 -11.08
C ALA A 112 1.83 1.04 -11.31
N LEU A 113 1.53 2.05 -10.49
CA LEU A 113 0.31 2.86 -10.56
C LEU A 113 0.60 4.22 -11.18
N ASP A 114 -0.37 4.77 -11.90
CA ASP A 114 -0.37 6.18 -12.27
C ASP A 114 -0.63 7.08 -11.04
N TYR A 115 -0.25 8.36 -11.14
CA TYR A 115 -0.35 9.30 -10.02
C TYR A 115 -1.78 9.48 -9.49
N ALA A 116 -2.80 9.49 -10.36
CA ALA A 116 -4.18 9.67 -9.96
C ALA A 116 -4.69 8.46 -9.17
N THR A 117 -4.40 7.26 -9.65
CA THR A 117 -4.74 6.00 -8.96
C THR A 117 -4.03 5.88 -7.61
N ASP A 118 -2.73 6.24 -7.53
CA ASP A 118 -1.98 6.22 -6.27
C ASP A 118 -2.56 7.24 -5.26
N ALA A 119 -2.89 8.45 -5.68
CA ALA A 119 -3.50 9.46 -4.83
C ALA A 119 -4.89 9.02 -4.32
N ALA A 120 -5.73 8.47 -5.19
CA ALA A 120 -7.05 7.94 -4.84
C ALA A 120 -6.95 6.76 -3.85
N LEU A 121 -6.02 5.84 -4.08
CA LEU A 121 -5.73 4.72 -3.18
C LEU A 121 -5.38 5.21 -1.76
N ARG A 122 -4.42 6.14 -1.66
CA ARG A 122 -4.00 6.69 -0.35
C ARG A 122 -5.13 7.41 0.36
N LYS A 123 -5.97 8.14 -0.38
CA LYS A 123 -7.16 8.77 0.15
C LYS A 123 -8.12 7.72 0.70
N SER A 124 -8.45 6.69 -0.08
CA SER A 124 -9.38 5.61 0.33
C SER A 124 -8.88 4.87 1.58
N ILE A 125 -7.57 4.61 1.70
CA ILE A 125 -7.00 3.98 2.91
C ILE A 125 -7.16 4.89 4.14
N ARG A 126 -6.93 6.20 4.02
CA ARG A 126 -7.12 7.16 5.12
C ARG A 126 -8.57 7.32 5.55
N GLU A 127 -9.50 7.14 4.63
CA GLU A 127 -10.95 7.25 4.88
C GLU A 127 -11.58 5.95 5.40
N MET A 128 -10.81 4.87 5.56
CA MET A 128 -11.31 3.65 6.21
C MET A 128 -11.76 3.94 7.63
N LYS A 129 -12.87 3.32 8.07
CA LYS A 129 -13.44 3.49 9.41
C LYS A 129 -12.41 3.24 10.52
N ASP A 130 -11.59 2.22 10.34
CA ASP A 130 -10.48 1.86 11.23
C ASP A 130 -9.19 1.93 10.39
N ALA A 131 -8.79 3.18 10.06
CA ALA A 131 -7.64 3.40 9.21
C ALA A 131 -6.36 2.83 9.84
N PRO A 132 -5.58 2.02 9.09
CA PRO A 132 -4.35 1.45 9.61
C PRO A 132 -3.26 2.51 9.78
N THR A 133 -2.27 2.24 10.63
CA THR A 133 -0.99 2.94 10.54
C THR A 133 -0.33 2.56 9.21
N LEU A 134 -0.14 3.55 8.34
CA LEU A 134 0.34 3.33 6.97
C LEU A 134 1.83 3.61 6.86
N PHE A 135 2.61 2.60 6.48
CA PHE A 135 4.01 2.74 6.09
C PHE A 135 4.12 2.67 4.57
N ILE A 136 4.70 3.70 3.96
CA ILE A 136 4.95 3.75 2.52
C ILE A 136 6.44 3.79 2.29
N VAL A 137 6.98 2.78 1.62
CA VAL A 137 8.33 2.81 1.07
C VAL A 137 8.22 3.23 -0.39
N SER A 138 8.87 4.32 -0.77
CA SER A 138 8.80 4.81 -2.14
C SER A 138 10.05 5.62 -2.48
N GLN A 139 10.46 5.51 -3.74
CA GLN A 139 11.46 6.41 -4.34
C GLN A 139 10.82 7.67 -4.92
N ARG A 140 9.47 7.77 -4.95
CA ARG A 140 8.74 8.93 -5.48
C ARG A 140 8.44 9.90 -4.34
N ALA A 141 9.10 11.06 -4.33
CA ALA A 141 8.85 12.12 -3.35
C ALA A 141 7.36 12.54 -3.33
N ALA A 142 6.71 12.64 -4.50
CA ALA A 142 5.28 12.95 -4.62
C ALA A 142 4.37 12.02 -3.82
N SER A 143 4.74 10.76 -3.63
CA SER A 143 3.97 9.79 -2.84
C SER A 143 4.10 10.01 -1.33
N LEU A 144 5.11 10.76 -0.89
CA LEU A 144 5.47 10.91 0.52
C LEU A 144 5.21 12.30 1.09
N MET A 145 5.04 13.33 0.23
CA MET A 145 4.91 14.75 0.65
C MET A 145 3.81 15.02 1.69
N HIS A 146 2.79 14.17 1.76
CA HIS A 146 1.67 14.31 2.70
C HIS A 146 1.73 13.30 3.85
N ALA A 147 2.86 12.63 4.05
CA ALA A 147 3.05 11.76 5.20
C ALA A 147 3.27 12.59 6.48
N ASP A 148 2.76 12.09 7.60
CA ASP A 148 2.95 12.73 8.91
C ASP A 148 4.43 12.77 9.30
N ARG A 149 5.19 11.76 8.85
CA ARG A 149 6.65 11.64 9.03
C ARG A 149 7.27 10.95 7.84
N ILE A 150 8.42 11.47 7.42
CA ILE A 150 9.27 10.88 6.38
C ILE A 150 10.60 10.51 7.04
N ILE A 151 11.07 9.29 6.77
CA ILE A 151 12.39 8.82 7.16
C ILE A 151 13.20 8.70 5.87
N VAL A 152 14.27 9.49 5.78
CA VAL A 152 15.19 9.48 4.64
C VAL A 152 16.35 8.54 4.97
N LEU A 153 16.59 7.59 4.08
CA LEU A 153 17.66 6.62 4.20
C LEU A 153 18.72 6.87 3.11
N ASP A 154 19.98 6.85 3.51
CA ASP A 154 21.13 6.94 2.61
C ASP A 154 22.19 5.93 3.06
N ASP A 155 22.65 5.08 2.16
CA ASP A 155 23.58 3.97 2.42
C ASP A 155 23.27 3.15 3.68
N GLY A 156 21.97 2.90 3.91
CA GLY A 156 21.49 2.13 5.07
C GLY A 156 21.45 2.87 6.39
N ASN A 157 21.80 4.16 6.39
CA ASN A 157 21.74 5.04 7.55
C ASN A 157 20.56 6.01 7.44
N VAL A 158 20.09 6.50 8.59
CA VAL A 158 19.06 7.55 8.61
C VAL A 158 19.73 8.91 8.36
N ALA A 159 19.46 9.50 7.19
CA ALA A 159 19.94 10.83 6.81
C ALA A 159 19.06 11.96 7.37
N GLY A 160 17.74 11.70 7.57
CA GLY A 160 16.84 12.70 8.12
C GLY A 160 15.49 12.10 8.53
N ILE A 161 14.81 12.73 9.48
CA ILE A 161 13.44 12.40 9.90
C ILE A 161 12.69 13.72 10.10
N GLY A 162 11.53 13.88 9.44
CA GLY A 162 10.72 15.09 9.57
C GLY A 162 9.50 15.07 8.67
N THR A 163 8.80 16.19 8.61
CA THR A 163 7.79 16.47 7.58
C THR A 163 8.47 16.80 6.25
N HIS A 164 7.69 16.92 5.20
CA HIS A 164 8.18 17.35 3.90
C HIS A 164 8.91 18.71 3.96
N GLU A 165 8.29 19.68 4.63
CA GLU A 165 8.81 21.03 4.77
C GLU A 165 10.11 21.03 5.58
N GLU A 166 10.15 20.37 6.73
CA GLU A 166 11.33 20.26 7.59
C GLU A 166 12.51 19.63 6.85
N LEU A 167 12.25 18.60 6.05
CA LEU A 167 13.31 17.92 5.29
C LEU A 167 13.79 18.73 4.08
N LEU A 168 12.91 19.51 3.46
CA LEU A 168 13.33 20.46 2.41
C LEU A 168 14.24 21.56 2.94
N GLU A 169 14.11 21.93 4.22
CA GLU A 169 14.97 22.94 4.85
C GLU A 169 16.28 22.36 5.37
N ASN A 170 16.26 21.13 5.90
CA ASN A 170 17.32 20.64 6.78
C ASN A 170 17.98 19.32 6.32
N CYS A 171 17.58 18.71 5.21
CA CYS A 171 18.11 17.42 4.74
C CYS A 171 18.56 17.49 3.28
N GLU A 172 19.86 17.61 3.02
CA GLU A 172 20.44 17.70 1.68
C GLU A 172 20.04 16.50 0.80
N VAL A 173 20.11 15.29 1.34
CA VAL A 173 19.71 14.05 0.62
C VAL A 173 18.26 14.11 0.17
N TYR A 174 17.35 14.61 1.03
CA TYR A 174 15.94 14.76 0.65
C TYR A 174 15.75 15.84 -0.42
N GLN A 175 16.47 16.96 -0.32
CA GLN A 175 16.45 18.03 -1.32
C GLN A 175 16.90 17.50 -2.69
N GLU A 176 17.99 16.74 -2.75
CA GLU A 176 18.48 16.14 -3.98
C GLU A 176 17.44 15.21 -4.62
N ILE A 177 16.83 14.30 -3.83
CA ILE A 177 15.77 13.39 -4.29
C ILE A 177 14.58 14.21 -4.82
N TYR A 178 14.11 15.18 -4.06
CA TYR A 178 12.97 16.01 -4.43
C TYR A 178 13.22 16.79 -5.72
N TYR A 179 14.29 17.57 -5.78
CA TYR A 179 14.58 18.41 -6.93
C TYR A 179 14.96 17.61 -8.18
N SER A 180 15.53 16.42 -8.05
CA SER A 180 15.77 15.55 -9.20
C SER A 180 14.48 15.13 -9.91
N GLN A 181 13.37 15.03 -9.18
CA GLN A 181 12.06 14.63 -9.72
C GLN A 181 11.25 15.82 -10.23
N PHE A 182 11.30 16.98 -9.55
CA PHE A 182 10.47 18.13 -9.88
C PHE A 182 11.13 19.19 -10.78
N ARG A 183 12.46 19.16 -10.97
CA ARG A 183 13.13 20.04 -11.94
C ARG A 183 12.84 19.65 -13.40
N LYS A 184 12.60 18.39 -13.69
CA LYS A 184 12.27 17.91 -15.05
C LYS A 184 10.90 18.38 -15.56
N GLU A 185 9.99 18.80 -14.68
CA GLU A 185 8.68 19.29 -15.09
C GLU A 185 8.66 20.76 -15.54
N LYS A 186 9.73 21.54 -15.27
CA LYS A 186 9.83 22.94 -15.68
C LYS A 186 10.56 23.15 -17.02
N GLU A 187 11.19 22.10 -17.57
CA GLU A 187 11.95 22.15 -18.82
C GLU A 187 11.25 21.38 -19.97
N ALA A 188 10.06 20.88 -19.77
CA ALA A 188 9.21 20.24 -20.79
C ALA A 188 7.94 21.06 -21.06
#